data_5d5847058366e80bdf572ec13456641d
#
_entry.id   5d5847058366e80bdf572ec13456641d
#
_cell.length_a   1.000
_cell.length_b   1.000
_cell.length_c   1.000
_cell.angle_alpha   90.00
_cell.angle_beta   90.00
_cell.angle_gamma   90.00
#
_symmetry.space_group_name_H-M   'P 1'
#
loop_
_entity.id
_entity.type
_entity.pdbx_description
1 polymer ?
#
loop_
_entity_poly.entity_id
_entity_poly.type
_entity_poly.pdbx_seq_one_letter_code
_entity_poly.pdbx_strand_id
1 'polypeptide(L)'
;MRVLVTGAGGFIGHHLTNFLVGRGCWVRGVDLHQPEYAASAAHEFLQLDLRHWENTLIATRDVDQVYHLAANMGGIGFISSHKAEIVRDSGLINLHTLEAARVNGVQRFLFSSSACVYPSYRQDSPDVTPLKEEDALPADPED
;
A
#
# COMPACT_ATOMS: atom_id res chain seq x y z
N MET A 1 1.15 3.62 -20.54
CA MET A 1 1.70 3.73 -19.18
C MET A 1 1.52 2.39 -18.49
N ARG A 2 2.58 1.86 -17.91
CA ARG A 2 2.59 0.58 -17.18
C ARG A 2 2.60 0.88 -15.68
N VAL A 3 1.70 0.25 -14.95
CA VAL A 3 1.47 0.58 -13.53
C VAL A 3 1.52 -0.70 -12.69
N LEU A 4 2.20 -0.64 -11.56
CA LEU A 4 2.12 -1.64 -10.51
C LEU A 4 1.14 -1.17 -9.42
N VAL A 5 0.22 -2.03 -9.03
CA VAL A 5 -0.59 -1.88 -7.82
C VAL A 5 -0.21 -3.00 -6.86
N THR A 6 0.40 -2.68 -5.73
CA THR A 6 0.62 -3.64 -4.65
C THR A 6 -0.58 -3.65 -3.71
N GLY A 7 -0.87 -4.77 -3.06
CA GLY A 7 -2.13 -4.91 -2.31
C GLY A 7 -3.36 -5.01 -3.23
N ALA A 8 -3.15 -5.50 -4.47
CA ALA A 8 -4.18 -5.54 -5.51
C ALA A 8 -5.31 -6.55 -5.24
N GLY A 9 -5.10 -7.50 -4.32
CA GLY A 9 -6.12 -8.44 -3.84
C GLY A 9 -7.06 -7.83 -2.80
N GLY A 10 -6.63 -6.75 -2.11
CA GLY A 10 -7.43 -6.03 -1.14
C GLY A 10 -8.50 -5.15 -1.78
N PHE A 11 -9.40 -4.62 -0.93
CA PHE A 11 -10.55 -3.81 -1.38
C PHE A 11 -10.12 -2.60 -2.21
N ILE A 12 -9.24 -1.74 -1.67
CA ILE A 12 -8.79 -0.53 -2.37
C ILE A 12 -8.00 -0.89 -3.63
N GLY A 13 -7.07 -1.84 -3.51
CA GLY A 13 -6.22 -2.26 -4.62
C GLY A 13 -7.00 -2.83 -5.80
N HIS A 14 -8.04 -3.63 -5.52
CA HIS A 14 -8.95 -4.15 -6.54
C HIS A 14 -9.67 -3.02 -7.31
N HIS A 15 -10.28 -2.08 -6.59
CA HIS A 15 -10.99 -0.98 -7.22
C HIS A 15 -10.05 -0.03 -7.98
N LEU A 16 -8.87 0.25 -7.44
CA LEU A 16 -7.86 1.05 -8.14
C LEU A 16 -7.38 0.36 -9.42
N THR A 17 -7.15 -0.95 -9.37
CA THR A 17 -6.79 -1.75 -10.55
C THR A 17 -7.84 -1.61 -11.65
N ASN A 18 -9.12 -1.80 -11.33
CA ASN A 18 -10.22 -1.64 -12.28
C ASN A 18 -10.27 -0.22 -12.87
N PHE A 19 -10.11 0.80 -12.04
CA PHE A 19 -10.09 2.19 -12.47
C PHE A 19 -8.94 2.48 -13.45
N LEU A 20 -7.74 2.02 -13.14
CA LEU A 20 -6.55 2.25 -13.98
C LEU A 20 -6.64 1.51 -15.32
N VAL A 21 -7.15 0.28 -15.32
CA VAL A 21 -7.41 -0.46 -16.56
C VAL A 21 -8.44 0.27 -17.41
N GLY A 22 -9.54 0.76 -16.81
CA GLY A 22 -10.55 1.57 -17.50
C GLY A 22 -10.01 2.89 -18.06
N ARG A 23 -8.88 3.38 -17.55
CA ARG A 23 -8.14 4.55 -18.07
C ARG A 23 -7.10 4.20 -19.14
N GLY A 24 -7.05 2.95 -19.59
CA GLY A 24 -6.13 2.49 -20.63
C GLY A 24 -4.70 2.24 -20.15
N CYS A 25 -4.47 2.13 -18.83
CA CYS A 25 -3.18 1.71 -18.31
C CYS A 25 -3.02 0.19 -18.45
N TRP A 26 -1.80 -0.25 -18.76
CA TRP A 26 -1.44 -1.64 -18.50
C TRP A 26 -1.14 -1.80 -17.01
N VAL A 27 -1.83 -2.70 -16.32
CA VAL A 27 -1.73 -2.85 -14.87
C VAL A 27 -1.21 -4.23 -14.49
N ARG A 28 -0.17 -4.24 -13.66
CA ARG A 28 0.26 -5.40 -12.89
C ARG A 28 -0.29 -5.27 -11.47
N GLY A 29 -1.03 -6.27 -11.00
CA GLY A 29 -1.44 -6.42 -9.62
C GLY A 29 -0.51 -7.37 -8.88
N VAL A 30 -0.16 -7.06 -7.64
CA VAL A 30 0.61 -7.94 -6.76
C VAL A 30 -0.05 -8.01 -5.39
N ASP A 31 -0.24 -9.24 -4.89
CA ASP A 31 -0.77 -9.50 -3.55
C ASP A 31 -0.38 -10.94 -3.13
N LEU A 32 -0.59 -11.26 -1.87
CA LEU A 32 -0.53 -12.64 -1.37
C LEU A 32 -1.72 -13.48 -1.85
N HIS A 33 -2.88 -12.83 -2.08
CA HIS A 33 -4.13 -13.45 -2.43
C HIS A 33 -4.78 -12.78 -3.63
N GLN A 34 -5.58 -13.54 -4.39
CA GLN A 34 -6.47 -12.98 -5.40
C GLN A 34 -7.61 -12.20 -4.72
N PRO A 35 -8.20 -11.20 -5.40
CA PRO A 35 -9.38 -10.52 -4.88
C PRO A 35 -10.54 -11.50 -4.62
N GLU A 36 -11.19 -11.38 -3.46
CA GLU A 36 -12.31 -12.27 -3.07
C GLU A 36 -13.64 -11.90 -3.75
N TYR A 37 -13.80 -10.64 -4.15
CA TYR A 37 -15.10 -10.10 -4.63
C TYR A 37 -15.36 -10.38 -6.10
N ALA A 38 -14.33 -10.36 -6.92
CA ALA A 38 -14.40 -10.58 -8.36
C ALA A 38 -12.99 -10.87 -8.90
N ALA A 39 -12.92 -11.44 -10.10
CA ALA A 39 -11.65 -11.61 -10.78
C ALA A 39 -10.92 -10.26 -10.97
N SER A 40 -9.61 -10.25 -10.81
CA SER A 40 -8.81 -9.06 -11.06
C SER A 40 -8.88 -8.65 -12.53
N ALA A 41 -9.08 -7.36 -12.80
CA ALA A 41 -8.96 -6.80 -14.14
C ALA A 41 -7.51 -6.53 -14.56
N ALA A 42 -6.53 -6.76 -13.69
CA ALA A 42 -5.12 -6.57 -14.02
C ALA A 42 -4.72 -7.38 -15.25
N HIS A 43 -3.88 -6.81 -16.11
CA HIS A 43 -3.32 -7.50 -17.27
C HIS A 43 -2.36 -8.64 -16.86
N GLU A 44 -1.75 -8.47 -15.69
CA GLU A 44 -0.91 -9.46 -15.05
C GLU A 44 -1.16 -9.42 -13.54
N PHE A 45 -1.41 -10.57 -12.92
CA PHE A 45 -1.55 -10.66 -11.47
C PHE A 45 -0.54 -11.65 -10.92
N LEU A 46 0.35 -11.17 -10.04
CA LEU A 46 1.39 -11.97 -9.42
C LEU A 46 1.06 -12.19 -7.94
N GLN A 47 0.99 -13.45 -7.53
CA GLN A 47 0.89 -13.82 -6.12
C GLN A 47 2.29 -13.90 -5.54
N LEU A 48 2.75 -12.80 -4.95
CA LEU A 48 4.10 -12.66 -4.42
C LEU A 48 4.09 -12.04 -3.03
N ASP A 49 4.96 -12.54 -2.17
CA ASP A 49 5.24 -11.95 -0.87
C ASP A 49 6.32 -10.87 -1.01
N LEU A 50 5.91 -9.61 -0.85
CA LEU A 50 6.78 -8.45 -0.99
C LEU A 50 7.72 -8.22 0.22
N ARG A 51 7.68 -9.07 1.24
CA ARG A 51 8.71 -9.11 2.29
C ARG A 51 10.04 -9.66 1.76
N HIS A 52 10.01 -10.36 0.62
CA HIS A 52 11.19 -10.91 -0.04
C HIS A 52 11.70 -9.97 -1.14
N TRP A 53 12.97 -9.61 -1.05
CA TRP A 53 13.62 -8.68 -1.98
C TRP A 53 13.48 -9.08 -3.46
N GLU A 54 13.71 -10.34 -3.77
CA GLU A 54 13.63 -10.88 -5.14
C GLU A 54 12.23 -10.70 -5.75
N ASN A 55 11.20 -10.86 -4.93
CA ASN A 55 9.81 -10.69 -5.35
C ASN A 55 9.50 -9.22 -5.68
N THR A 56 10.07 -8.29 -4.92
CA THR A 56 9.88 -6.85 -5.20
C THR A 56 10.59 -6.41 -6.47
N LEU A 57 11.76 -6.98 -6.77
CA LEU A 57 12.45 -6.76 -8.05
C LEU A 57 11.63 -7.28 -9.23
N ILE A 58 10.99 -8.45 -9.10
CA ILE A 58 10.10 -9.00 -10.13
C ILE A 58 8.88 -8.10 -10.30
N ALA A 59 8.25 -7.71 -9.19
CA ALA A 59 7.03 -6.91 -9.19
C ALA A 59 7.21 -5.55 -9.86
N THR A 60 8.33 -4.86 -9.59
CA THR A 60 8.60 -3.50 -10.06
C THR A 60 9.27 -3.42 -11.44
N ARG A 61 9.59 -4.58 -12.07
CA ARG A 61 10.25 -4.60 -13.38
C ARG A 61 9.33 -4.07 -14.49
N ASP A 62 9.86 -3.23 -15.36
CA ASP A 62 9.19 -2.71 -16.55
C ASP A 62 7.86 -1.99 -16.26
N VAL A 63 7.77 -1.27 -15.13
CA VAL A 63 6.64 -0.40 -14.81
C VAL A 63 7.09 1.05 -14.66
N ASP A 64 6.22 1.97 -15.05
CA ASP A 64 6.48 3.42 -15.01
C ASP A 64 6.12 4.00 -13.63
N GLN A 65 5.06 3.46 -13.01
CA GLN A 65 4.50 3.97 -11.76
C GLN A 65 4.12 2.84 -10.81
N VAL A 66 4.26 3.10 -9.52
CA VAL A 66 3.84 2.20 -8.42
C VAL A 66 2.81 2.90 -7.55
N TYR A 67 1.69 2.23 -7.32
CA TYR A 67 0.72 2.54 -6.26
C TYR A 67 0.90 1.50 -5.17
N HIS A 68 1.56 1.90 -4.09
CA HIS A 68 1.94 1.01 -3.01
C HIS A 68 0.91 1.01 -1.89
N LEU A 69 0.05 -0.03 -1.89
CA LEU A 69 -1.03 -0.21 -0.92
C LEU A 69 -0.84 -1.47 -0.06
N ALA A 70 0.16 -2.30 -0.37
CA ALA A 70 0.42 -3.51 0.39
C ALA A 70 0.94 -3.18 1.79
N ALA A 71 0.32 -3.77 2.80
CA ALA A 71 0.74 -3.71 4.19
C ALA A 71 0.26 -4.95 4.94
N ASN A 72 0.94 -5.30 6.03
CA ASN A 72 0.40 -6.27 6.98
C ASN A 72 -0.59 -5.54 7.89
N MET A 73 -1.87 -5.61 7.57
CA MET A 73 -2.95 -4.89 8.25
C MET A 73 -4.11 -5.80 8.59
N GLY A 74 -4.85 -5.43 9.63
CA GLY A 74 -6.06 -6.12 10.08
C GLY A 74 -6.95 -5.17 10.88
N GLY A 75 -7.99 -5.71 11.52
CA GLY A 75 -8.81 -4.94 12.44
C GLY A 75 -8.04 -4.54 13.70
N ILE A 76 -8.61 -3.59 14.49
CA ILE A 76 -7.95 -3.01 15.67
C ILE A 76 -7.43 -4.08 16.66
N GLY A 77 -8.17 -5.19 16.83
CA GLY A 77 -7.72 -6.28 17.69
C GLY A 77 -6.44 -6.96 17.21
N PHE A 78 -6.29 -7.14 15.88
CA PHE A 78 -5.09 -7.68 15.29
C PHE A 78 -3.91 -6.71 15.45
N ILE A 79 -4.13 -5.44 15.13
CA ILE A 79 -3.09 -4.40 15.23
C ILE A 79 -2.57 -4.29 16.66
N SER A 80 -3.45 -4.27 17.66
CA SER A 80 -3.08 -4.13 19.07
C SER A 80 -2.29 -5.33 19.60
N SER A 81 -2.51 -6.55 19.08
CA SER A 81 -1.89 -7.78 19.57
C SER A 81 -0.63 -8.21 18.80
N HIS A 82 -0.38 -7.67 17.58
CA HIS A 82 0.72 -8.07 16.69
C HIS A 82 1.64 -6.92 16.30
N LYS A 83 1.81 -5.95 17.19
CA LYS A 83 2.57 -4.70 16.91
C LYS A 83 3.96 -4.96 16.29
N ALA A 84 4.76 -5.82 16.89
CA ALA A 84 6.12 -6.12 16.42
C ALA A 84 6.15 -6.78 15.03
N GLU A 85 5.22 -7.69 14.76
CA GLU A 85 5.11 -8.37 13.47
C GLU A 85 4.68 -7.40 12.38
N ILE A 86 3.71 -6.52 12.68
CA ILE A 86 3.22 -5.51 11.75
C ILE A 86 4.33 -4.53 11.38
N VAL A 87 5.08 -4.03 12.36
CA VAL A 87 6.21 -3.12 12.11
C VAL A 87 7.27 -3.79 11.26
N ARG A 88 7.66 -5.04 11.60
CA ARG A 88 8.62 -5.82 10.82
C ARG A 88 8.15 -6.03 9.38
N ASP A 89 6.95 -6.58 9.21
CA ASP A 89 6.44 -6.98 7.90
C ASP A 89 6.16 -5.77 7.01
N SER A 90 5.48 -4.75 7.55
CA SER A 90 5.22 -3.52 6.80
C SER A 90 6.53 -2.77 6.50
N GLY A 91 7.49 -2.78 7.42
CA GLY A 91 8.82 -2.21 7.19
C GLY A 91 9.54 -2.90 6.01
N LEU A 92 9.57 -4.24 5.99
CA LEU A 92 10.18 -5.02 4.89
C LEU A 92 9.45 -4.76 3.56
N ILE A 93 8.11 -4.82 3.54
CA ILE A 93 7.30 -4.57 2.34
C ILE A 93 7.61 -3.18 1.77
N ASN A 94 7.59 -2.15 2.62
CA ASN A 94 7.77 -0.76 2.20
C ASN A 94 9.19 -0.50 1.70
N LEU A 95 10.22 -0.88 2.47
CA LEU A 95 11.61 -0.63 2.13
C LEU A 95 12.05 -1.41 0.89
N HIS A 96 11.72 -2.69 0.81
CA HIS A 96 12.06 -3.51 -0.35
C HIS A 96 11.37 -3.02 -1.62
N THR A 97 10.07 -2.69 -1.55
CA THR A 97 9.34 -2.23 -2.74
C THR A 97 9.83 -0.87 -3.21
N LEU A 98 10.11 0.07 -2.29
CA LEU A 98 10.64 1.39 -2.64
C LEU A 98 12.02 1.28 -3.29
N GLU A 99 12.93 0.50 -2.68
CA GLU A 99 14.28 0.35 -3.21
C GLU A 99 14.28 -0.43 -4.54
N ALA A 100 13.47 -1.48 -4.69
CA ALA A 100 13.30 -2.19 -5.95
C ALA A 100 12.75 -1.28 -7.06
N ALA A 101 11.80 -0.41 -6.73
CA ALA A 101 11.28 0.60 -7.66
C ALA A 101 12.39 1.57 -8.11
N ARG A 102 13.24 2.03 -7.18
CA ARG A 102 14.40 2.87 -7.50
C ARG A 102 15.40 2.15 -8.42
N VAL A 103 15.74 0.90 -8.11
CA VAL A 103 16.68 0.08 -8.89
C VAL A 103 16.15 -0.17 -10.30
N ASN A 104 14.86 -0.44 -10.45
CA ASN A 104 14.22 -0.69 -11.73
C ASN A 104 13.83 0.60 -12.51
N GLY A 105 14.18 1.78 -11.98
CA GLY A 105 13.97 3.05 -12.67
C GLY A 105 12.51 3.52 -12.73
N VAL A 106 11.68 3.11 -11.79
CA VAL A 106 10.30 3.58 -11.67
C VAL A 106 10.27 5.10 -11.52
N GLN A 107 9.42 5.77 -12.31
CA GLN A 107 9.41 7.24 -12.38
C GLN A 107 8.59 7.88 -11.25
N ARG A 108 7.54 7.20 -10.79
CA ARG A 108 6.66 7.70 -9.72
C ARG A 108 6.29 6.58 -8.77
N PHE A 109 6.38 6.89 -7.49
CA PHE A 109 5.99 6.00 -6.41
C PHE A 109 5.01 6.73 -5.49
N LEU A 110 3.78 6.21 -5.39
CA LEU A 110 2.79 6.66 -4.43
C LEU A 110 2.78 5.67 -3.27
N PHE A 111 2.98 6.19 -2.06
CA PHE A 111 2.87 5.46 -0.82
C PHE A 111 1.55 5.80 -0.13
N SER A 112 0.76 4.78 0.20
CA SER A 112 -0.44 4.96 1.01
C SER A 112 -0.03 5.08 2.47
N SER A 113 -0.19 6.27 3.05
CA SER A 113 0.03 6.52 4.46
C SER A 113 -1.19 6.07 5.30
N SER A 114 -1.34 6.60 6.50
CA SER A 114 -2.41 6.22 7.44
C SER A 114 -2.99 7.47 8.11
N ALA A 115 -4.27 7.41 8.49
CA ALA A 115 -4.88 8.42 9.35
C ALA A 115 -4.24 8.46 10.76
N CYS A 116 -3.54 7.39 11.16
CA CYS A 116 -2.81 7.32 12.43
C CYS A 116 -1.57 8.24 12.49
N VAL A 117 -1.21 8.93 11.40
CA VAL A 117 -0.19 9.98 11.45
C VAL A 117 -0.67 11.25 12.16
N TYR A 118 -1.99 11.43 12.28
CA TYR A 118 -2.56 12.56 12.99
C TYR A 118 -2.67 12.27 14.48
N PRO A 119 -2.27 13.23 15.33
CA PRO A 119 -2.24 13.03 16.78
C PRO A 119 -3.66 12.85 17.35
N SER A 120 -3.78 12.03 18.39
CA SER A 120 -5.05 11.67 19.03
C SER A 120 -5.82 12.88 19.55
N TYR A 121 -5.12 13.86 20.14
CA TYR A 121 -5.75 15.08 20.67
C TYR A 121 -6.48 15.92 19.62
N ARG A 122 -6.21 15.70 18.32
CA ARG A 122 -6.96 16.32 17.22
C ARG A 122 -8.26 15.57 16.88
N GLN A 123 -8.41 14.36 17.39
CA GLN A 123 -9.50 13.44 17.06
C GLN A 123 -10.45 13.18 18.23
N ASP A 124 -10.13 13.65 19.44
CA ASP A 124 -10.85 13.36 20.69
C ASP A 124 -12.12 14.20 20.90
N SER A 125 -12.37 15.21 20.07
CA SER A 125 -13.55 16.07 20.21
C SER A 125 -14.68 15.61 19.30
N PRO A 126 -15.94 15.55 19.79
CA PRO A 126 -17.11 15.32 18.95
C PRO A 126 -17.37 16.48 17.97
N ASP A 127 -16.85 17.66 18.23
CA ASP A 127 -16.83 18.80 17.29
C ASP A 127 -15.64 18.66 16.36
N VAL A 128 -15.77 17.78 15.36
CA VAL A 128 -14.69 17.43 14.43
C VAL A 128 -14.35 18.62 13.55
N THR A 129 -13.24 19.28 13.84
CA THR A 129 -12.60 20.17 12.87
C THR A 129 -11.93 19.28 11.81
N PRO A 130 -12.22 19.46 10.48
CA PRO A 130 -11.56 18.68 9.45
C PRO A 130 -10.04 18.77 9.56
N LEU A 131 -9.37 17.60 9.50
CA LEU A 131 -7.92 17.50 9.56
C LEU A 131 -7.29 18.06 8.29
N LYS A 132 -6.14 18.73 8.42
CA LYS A 132 -5.31 19.23 7.33
C LYS A 132 -3.95 18.54 7.35
N GLU A 133 -3.22 18.57 6.24
CA GLU A 133 -1.88 17.97 6.14
C GLU A 133 -0.91 18.48 7.23
N GLU A 134 -0.99 19.77 7.59
CA GLU A 134 -0.17 20.40 8.64
C GLU A 134 -0.46 19.86 10.04
N ASP A 135 -1.63 19.27 10.27
CA ASP A 135 -2.05 18.77 11.59
C ASP A 135 -1.35 17.43 11.95
N ALA A 136 -0.64 16.83 11.03
CA ALA A 136 0.18 15.64 11.30
C ALA A 136 1.44 15.95 12.14
N LEU A 137 1.75 17.21 12.35
CA LEU A 137 2.93 17.65 13.14
C LEU A 137 2.51 18.60 14.25
N PRO A 138 3.10 18.47 15.47
CA PRO A 138 4.06 17.43 15.87
C PRO A 138 3.42 16.04 15.92
N ALA A 139 4.18 15.01 15.59
CA ALA A 139 3.73 13.63 15.72
C ALA A 139 3.46 13.30 17.19
N ASP A 140 2.43 12.50 17.42
CA ASP A 140 2.03 11.99 18.72
C ASP A 140 1.89 10.46 18.58
N PRO A 141 3.04 9.74 18.50
CA PRO A 141 3.00 8.31 18.33
C PRO A 141 2.36 7.64 19.55
N GLU A 142 1.49 6.67 19.29
CA GLU A 142 0.94 5.82 20.34
C GLU A 142 2.06 4.95 20.95
N ASP A 143 2.02 4.77 22.29
CA ASP A 143 2.96 3.91 23.05
C ASP A 143 2.85 2.41 22.72
#